data_bb7ef22e4e380c09e855ba44cbb4c7cb
#
_entry.id   bb7ef22e4e380c09e855ba44cbb4c7cb
#
_cell.length_a   1.000
_cell.length_b   1.000
_cell.length_c   1.000
_cell.angle_alpha   90.00
_cell.angle_beta   90.00
_cell.angle_gamma   90.00
#
_symmetry.space_group_name_H-M   'P 1'
#
loop_
_entity.id
_entity.type
_entity.pdbx_description
1 polymer ?
#
loop_
_entity_poly.entity_id
_entity_poly.type
_entity_poly.pdbx_seq_one_letter_code
_entity_poly.pdbx_strand_id
1 'polypeptide(L)'
;MSEILFEGVRAPGLMIRRRSTKYVHWEGRPCSLFDLAEDPFERNNLIDDPSRKSEVRNFELEVHRRWSLDDLTQRIILKQRRNALIHKALMTGEITPLDFQPFDDASKRYYRGYGNWHEAEARDALRFDR
;
A
#
# COMPACT_ATOMS: atom_id res chain seq x y z
N MET A 1 0.26 14.79 -5.03
CA MET A 1 -0.30 14.02 -3.91
C MET A 1 -0.81 12.70 -4.42
N SER A 2 -0.72 11.65 -3.62
CA SER A 2 -1.19 10.32 -3.96
C SER A 2 -1.68 9.60 -2.72
N GLU A 3 -2.66 8.71 -2.89
CA GLU A 3 -3.18 7.80 -1.86
C GLU A 3 -2.87 6.38 -2.29
N ILE A 4 -2.40 5.57 -1.34
CA ILE A 4 -2.16 4.15 -1.54
C ILE A 4 -3.16 3.38 -0.68
N LEU A 5 -4.17 2.82 -1.33
CA LEU A 5 -5.27 2.09 -0.71
C LEU A 5 -5.35 0.68 -1.32
N PHE A 6 -4.20 0.00 -1.42
CA PHE A 6 -4.12 -1.32 -2.04
C PHE A 6 -4.82 -2.41 -1.23
N GLU A 7 -5.24 -3.44 -1.93
CA GLU A 7 -5.66 -4.71 -1.33
C GLU A 7 -4.50 -5.27 -0.48
N GLY A 8 -4.80 -5.76 0.72
CA GLY A 8 -3.79 -6.27 1.65
C GLY A 8 -3.20 -5.24 2.63
N VAL A 9 -3.38 -3.92 2.43
CA VAL A 9 -2.99 -2.95 3.46
C VAL A 9 -4.10 -2.77 4.49
N ARG A 10 -3.72 -2.65 5.77
CA ARG A 10 -4.68 -2.42 6.88
C ARG A 10 -4.95 -0.95 7.15
N ALA A 11 -4.06 -0.10 6.67
CA ALA A 11 -4.08 1.32 6.95
C ALA A 11 -3.60 2.10 5.72
N PRO A 12 -4.05 3.36 5.53
CA PRO A 12 -3.69 4.14 4.37
C PRO A 12 -2.21 4.52 4.34
N GLY A 13 -1.63 4.52 3.14
CA GLY A 13 -0.39 5.21 2.83
C GLY A 13 -0.69 6.49 2.06
N LEU A 14 -0.16 7.61 2.51
CA LEU A 14 -0.40 8.92 1.92
C LEU A 14 0.91 9.58 1.52
N MET A 15 0.97 10.15 0.33
CA MET A 15 2.16 10.81 -0.16
C MET A 15 1.87 12.28 -0.50
N ILE A 16 2.70 13.16 0.02
CA ILE A 16 2.74 14.57 -0.34
C ILE A 16 4.10 14.87 -0.95
N ARG A 17 4.10 15.48 -2.14
CA ARG A 17 5.31 16.02 -2.74
C ARG A 17 5.19 17.53 -2.82
N ARG A 18 6.23 18.22 -2.36
CA ARG A 18 6.36 19.68 -2.43
C ARG A 18 7.74 20.00 -2.99
N ARG A 19 7.78 20.48 -4.23
CA ARG A 19 9.05 20.68 -4.99
C ARG A 19 9.86 19.38 -5.06
N SER A 20 11.08 19.37 -4.52
CA SER A 20 11.94 18.19 -4.43
C SER A 20 11.65 17.31 -3.22
N THR A 21 11.00 17.84 -2.18
CA THR A 21 10.73 17.05 -0.97
C THR A 21 9.53 16.14 -1.16
N LYS A 22 9.70 14.85 -0.87
CA LYS A 22 8.66 13.83 -0.84
C LYS A 22 8.50 13.29 0.57
N TYR A 23 7.29 13.39 1.09
CA TYR A 23 6.90 12.82 2.39
C TYR A 23 5.89 11.71 2.18
N VAL A 24 6.11 10.57 2.85
CA VAL A 24 5.20 9.42 2.83
C VAL A 24 4.77 9.12 4.26
N HIS A 25 3.48 9.25 4.50
CA HIS A 25 2.85 8.91 5.76
C HIS A 25 2.28 7.50 5.69
N TRP A 26 2.58 6.69 6.68
CA TRP A 26 1.99 5.37 6.87
C TRP A 26 1.34 5.32 8.24
N GLU A 27 0.04 5.11 8.29
CA GLU A 27 -0.64 4.91 9.55
C GLU A 27 -0.17 3.60 10.22
N GLY A 28 0.32 3.70 11.47
CA GLY A 28 0.85 2.57 12.23
C GLY A 28 2.19 2.01 11.74
N ARG A 29 2.91 2.70 10.87
CA ARG A 29 4.25 2.33 10.38
C ARG A 29 5.18 3.56 10.33
N PRO A 30 6.51 3.36 10.29
CA PRO A 30 7.44 4.48 10.11
C PRO A 30 7.16 5.26 8.82
N CYS A 31 7.13 6.57 8.95
CA CYS A 31 7.01 7.49 7.81
C CYS A 31 8.35 7.63 7.08
N SER A 32 8.34 8.30 5.94
CA SER A 32 9.56 8.55 5.16
C SER A 32 9.60 9.96 4.62
N LEU A 33 10.79 10.53 4.58
CA LEU A 33 11.07 11.83 3.97
C LEU A 33 12.27 11.72 3.04
N PHE A 34 12.14 12.20 1.82
CA PHE A 34 13.21 12.18 0.82
C PHE A 34 13.39 13.55 0.17
N ASP A 35 14.62 13.92 -0.13
CA ASP A 35 14.94 15.05 -0.99
C ASP A 35 15.32 14.53 -2.39
N LEU A 36 14.39 14.61 -3.32
CA LEU A 36 14.55 14.06 -4.67
C LEU A 36 15.52 14.86 -5.55
N ALA A 37 15.99 16.04 -5.10
CA ALA A 37 17.04 16.78 -5.79
C ALA A 37 18.42 16.17 -5.52
N GLU A 38 18.65 15.79 -4.25
CA GLU A 38 19.91 15.20 -3.81
C GLU A 38 19.91 13.67 -3.93
N ASP A 39 18.72 13.05 -3.75
CA ASP A 39 18.54 11.60 -3.78
C ASP A 39 17.33 11.21 -4.64
N PRO A 40 17.46 11.23 -5.99
CA PRO A 40 16.37 10.87 -6.90
C PRO A 40 15.96 9.39 -6.81
N PHE A 41 16.77 8.54 -6.17
CA PHE A 41 16.51 7.10 -6.02
C PHE A 41 15.95 6.73 -4.63
N GLU A 42 15.69 7.72 -3.76
CA GLU A 42 15.05 7.52 -2.46
C GLU A 42 15.81 6.51 -1.56
N ARG A 43 17.13 6.55 -1.56
CA ARG A 43 18.00 5.63 -0.81
C ARG A 43 18.22 6.07 0.62
N ASN A 44 18.09 7.37 0.89
CA ASN A 44 18.37 7.98 2.19
C ASN A 44 17.08 8.56 2.79
N ASN A 45 16.52 7.89 3.79
CA ASN A 45 15.34 8.40 4.50
C ASN A 45 15.74 9.45 5.53
N LEU A 46 15.28 10.68 5.34
CA LEU A 46 15.56 11.84 6.17
C LEU A 46 14.55 12.05 7.31
N ILE A 47 13.69 11.08 7.59
CA ILE A 47 12.60 11.23 8.57
C ILE A 47 13.12 11.54 9.98
N ASP A 48 14.27 10.96 10.34
CA ASP A 48 14.89 11.11 11.65
C ASP A 48 15.96 12.21 11.69
N ASP A 49 16.19 12.94 10.60
CA ASP A 49 17.15 14.03 10.54
C ASP A 49 16.68 15.20 11.42
N PRO A 50 17.48 15.57 12.45
CA PRO A 50 17.13 16.67 13.36
C PRO A 50 16.90 18.00 12.66
N SER A 51 17.59 18.26 11.53
CA SER A 51 17.46 19.49 10.75
C SER A 51 16.13 19.58 9.99
N ARG A 52 15.48 18.44 9.74
CA ARG A 52 14.23 18.33 8.99
C ARG A 52 12.98 18.20 9.88
N LYS A 53 13.11 18.17 11.22
CA LYS A 53 11.99 17.98 12.16
C LYS A 53 10.83 18.95 11.95
N SER A 54 11.10 20.20 11.69
CA SER A 54 10.05 21.20 11.45
C SER A 54 9.30 20.94 10.14
N GLU A 55 10.01 20.48 9.11
CA GLU A 55 9.43 20.12 7.81
C GLU A 55 8.54 18.87 7.93
N VAL A 56 9.03 17.82 8.60
CA VAL A 56 8.26 16.60 8.92
C VAL A 56 6.96 16.98 9.62
N ARG A 57 7.04 17.76 10.71
CA ARG A 57 5.86 18.20 11.46
C ARG A 57 4.84 18.95 10.58
N ASN A 58 5.31 19.79 9.67
CA ASN A 58 4.42 20.50 8.75
C ASN A 58 3.69 19.54 7.79
N PHE A 59 4.36 18.50 7.30
CA PHE A 59 3.73 17.47 6.48
C PHE A 59 2.72 16.65 7.28
N GLU A 60 3.03 16.27 8.51
CA GLU A 60 2.11 15.55 9.41
C GLU A 60 0.82 16.36 9.64
N LEU A 61 0.95 17.63 9.97
CA LEU A 61 -0.20 18.53 10.13
C LEU A 61 -1.01 18.64 8.83
N GLU A 62 -0.35 18.68 7.68
CA GLU A 62 -1.03 18.71 6.39
C GLU A 62 -1.79 17.42 6.11
N VAL A 63 -1.23 16.25 6.43
CA VAL A 63 -1.91 14.95 6.33
C VAL A 63 -3.20 14.97 7.14
N HIS A 64 -3.14 15.28 8.43
CA HIS A 64 -4.31 15.29 9.31
C HIS A 64 -5.35 16.35 8.93
N ARG A 65 -4.92 17.45 8.32
CA ARG A 65 -5.85 18.48 7.82
C ARG A 65 -6.59 18.04 6.56
N ARG A 66 -5.94 17.23 5.70
CA ARG A 66 -6.48 16.87 4.38
C ARG A 66 -7.28 15.58 4.38
N TRP A 67 -6.92 14.64 5.23
CA TRP A 67 -7.48 13.30 5.26
C TRP A 67 -7.96 12.91 6.66
N SER A 68 -9.11 12.28 6.71
CA SER A 68 -9.55 11.52 7.86
C SER A 68 -8.95 10.13 7.77
N LEU A 69 -7.93 9.85 8.56
CA LEU A 69 -7.24 8.54 8.55
C LEU A 69 -8.17 7.41 8.95
N ASP A 70 -9.07 7.70 9.93
CA ASP A 70 -10.08 6.74 10.37
C ASP A 70 -11.06 6.38 9.26
N ASP A 71 -11.58 7.39 8.53
CA ASP A 71 -12.49 7.17 7.41
C ASP A 71 -11.81 6.35 6.30
N LEU A 72 -10.57 6.69 5.95
CA LEU A 72 -9.80 5.95 4.96
C LEU A 72 -9.58 4.50 5.40
N THR A 73 -9.24 4.27 6.66
CA THR A 73 -9.04 2.93 7.22
C THR A 73 -10.34 2.12 7.16
N GLN A 74 -11.48 2.71 7.54
CA GLN A 74 -12.78 2.03 7.45
C GLN A 74 -13.15 1.69 5.99
N ARG A 75 -12.87 2.60 5.05
CA ARG A 75 -13.09 2.34 3.62
C ARG A 75 -12.23 1.20 3.08
N ILE A 76 -10.96 1.12 3.49
CA ILE A 76 -10.08 0.01 3.15
C ILE A 76 -10.66 -1.31 3.65
N ILE A 77 -11.01 -1.40 4.94
CA ILE A 77 -11.57 -2.60 5.56
C ILE A 77 -12.88 -3.01 4.87
N LEU A 78 -13.77 -2.06 4.60
CA LEU A 78 -15.04 -2.33 3.91
C LEU A 78 -14.81 -2.88 2.50
N LYS A 79 -13.86 -2.30 1.75
CA LYS A 79 -13.49 -2.77 0.41
C LYS A 79 -12.95 -4.20 0.48
N GLN A 80 -12.04 -4.49 1.41
CA GLN A 80 -11.48 -5.83 1.57
C GLN A 80 -12.56 -6.87 1.92
N ARG A 81 -13.49 -6.54 2.82
CA ARG A 81 -14.62 -7.42 3.15
C ARG A 81 -15.51 -7.69 1.93
N ARG A 82 -15.79 -6.67 1.13
CA ARG A 82 -16.56 -6.84 -0.13
C ARG A 82 -15.80 -7.73 -1.12
N ASN A 83 -14.51 -7.51 -1.30
CA ASN A 83 -13.69 -8.33 -2.20
C ASN A 83 -13.62 -9.79 -1.72
N ALA A 84 -13.46 -10.03 -0.42
CA ALA A 84 -13.49 -11.37 0.17
C ALA A 84 -14.83 -12.07 -0.06
N LEU A 85 -15.95 -11.35 0.07
CA LEU A 85 -17.28 -11.89 -0.22
C LEU A 85 -17.44 -12.26 -1.70
N ILE A 86 -17.02 -11.37 -2.61
CA ILE A 86 -17.05 -11.61 -4.05
C ILE A 86 -16.17 -12.81 -4.39
N HIS A 87 -14.94 -12.86 -3.87
CA HIS A 87 -14.05 -14.00 -4.07
C HIS A 87 -14.69 -15.31 -3.61
N LYS A 88 -15.26 -15.33 -2.40
CA LYS A 88 -15.96 -16.52 -1.89
C LYS A 88 -17.14 -16.95 -2.81
N ALA A 89 -17.90 -16.01 -3.31
CA ALA A 89 -19.00 -16.29 -4.23
C ALA A 89 -18.49 -16.85 -5.57
N LEU A 90 -17.42 -16.29 -6.11
CA LEU A 90 -16.80 -16.78 -7.36
C LEU A 90 -16.24 -18.19 -7.19
N MET A 91 -15.66 -18.50 -6.04
CA MET A 91 -15.10 -19.83 -5.75
C MET A 91 -16.16 -20.92 -5.55
N THR A 92 -17.44 -20.57 -5.43
CA THR A 92 -18.56 -21.55 -5.39
C THR A 92 -19.09 -21.92 -6.76
N GLY A 93 -18.72 -21.18 -7.81
CA GLY A 93 -19.12 -21.43 -9.20
C GLY A 93 -18.04 -22.10 -10.03
N GLU A 94 -18.35 -22.33 -11.29
CA GLU A 94 -17.37 -22.75 -12.28
C GLU A 94 -16.41 -21.56 -12.55
N ILE A 95 -15.13 -21.75 -12.24
CA ILE A 95 -14.13 -20.71 -12.47
C ILE A 95 -13.81 -20.72 -13.96
N THR A 96 -14.36 -19.76 -14.70
CA THR A 96 -13.95 -19.54 -16.09
C THR A 96 -12.52 -18.97 -16.08
N PRO A 97 -11.54 -19.68 -16.65
CA PRO A 97 -10.21 -19.11 -16.78
C PRO A 97 -10.34 -17.80 -17.57
N LEU A 98 -9.57 -16.80 -17.17
CA LEU A 98 -9.45 -15.56 -17.94
C LEU A 98 -8.99 -15.94 -19.36
N ASP A 99 -9.88 -15.87 -20.33
CA ASP A 99 -9.67 -16.26 -21.74
C ASP A 99 -8.48 -15.56 -22.42
N PHE A 100 -7.85 -14.67 -21.70
CA PHE A 100 -6.91 -13.69 -22.24
C PHE A 100 -5.46 -14.01 -21.99
N GLN A 101 -5.15 -14.94 -21.11
CA GLN A 101 -3.76 -15.28 -20.83
C GLN A 101 -3.54 -16.76 -21.04
N PRO A 102 -2.74 -17.15 -22.04
CA PRO A 102 -2.24 -18.51 -22.08
C PRO A 102 -1.59 -18.80 -20.72
N PHE A 103 -1.83 -19.98 -20.16
CA PHE A 103 -1.21 -20.42 -18.92
C PHE A 103 0.30 -20.17 -19.03
N ASP A 104 0.77 -19.23 -18.27
CA ASP A 104 2.17 -18.88 -18.20
C ASP A 104 2.70 -19.34 -16.85
N ASP A 105 3.55 -20.34 -16.89
CA ASP A 105 4.19 -20.86 -15.69
C ASP A 105 5.12 -19.80 -15.10
N ALA A 106 4.59 -19.01 -14.17
CA ALA A 106 5.31 -17.94 -13.51
C ALA A 106 6.56 -18.44 -12.76
N SER A 107 6.66 -19.75 -12.49
CA SER A 107 7.86 -20.37 -11.90
C SER A 107 9.07 -20.34 -12.86
N LYS A 108 8.80 -20.23 -14.17
CA LYS A 108 9.81 -20.15 -15.23
C LYS A 108 10.17 -18.70 -15.62
N ARG A 109 9.42 -17.72 -15.12
CA ARG A 109 9.78 -16.31 -15.27
C ARG A 109 10.58 -15.85 -14.07
N TYR A 110 11.56 -14.99 -14.32
CA TYR A 110 12.37 -14.36 -13.29
C TYR A 110 11.55 -13.35 -12.45
N TYR A 111 10.59 -13.86 -11.69
CA TYR A 111 10.01 -13.20 -10.55
C TYR A 111 10.65 -13.82 -9.32
N ARG A 112 11.49 -13.04 -8.64
CA ARG A 112 12.23 -13.37 -7.42
C ARG A 112 11.47 -14.38 -6.55
N GLY A 113 11.56 -15.67 -6.82
CA GLY A 113 11.32 -16.89 -6.08
C GLY A 113 10.33 -16.94 -4.92
N TYR A 114 9.38 -16.05 -4.84
CA TYR A 114 8.41 -16.01 -3.76
C TYR A 114 7.04 -16.41 -4.31
N GLY A 115 6.71 -17.65 -4.09
CA GLY A 115 5.37 -18.20 -4.08
C GLY A 115 4.29 -17.59 -4.99
N ASN A 116 3.29 -18.34 -5.25
CA ASN A 116 2.13 -17.88 -5.99
C ASN A 116 1.57 -16.58 -5.36
N TRP A 117 1.47 -15.51 -6.13
CA TRP A 117 0.91 -14.22 -5.71
C TRP A 117 -0.44 -14.37 -5.00
N HIS A 118 -1.32 -15.23 -5.51
CA HIS A 118 -2.61 -15.52 -4.90
C HIS A 118 -2.53 -16.17 -3.53
N GLU A 119 -1.49 -16.96 -3.26
CA GLU A 119 -1.25 -17.56 -1.93
C GLU A 119 -0.69 -16.53 -0.95
N ALA A 120 0.08 -15.55 -1.42
CA ALA A 120 0.56 -14.45 -0.60
C ALA A 120 -0.59 -13.50 -0.23
N GLU A 121 -1.45 -13.14 -1.19
CA GLU A 121 -2.66 -12.35 -0.93
C GLU A 121 -3.61 -13.07 0.03
N ALA A 122 -3.85 -14.37 -0.16
CA ALA A 122 -4.70 -15.15 0.72
C ALA A 122 -4.18 -15.22 2.15
N ARG A 123 -2.87 -15.37 2.35
CA ARG A 123 -2.25 -15.35 3.68
C ARG A 123 -2.42 -14.02 4.42
N ASP A 124 -2.33 -12.92 3.69
CA ASP A 124 -2.44 -11.59 4.29
C ASP A 124 -3.90 -11.14 4.46
N ALA A 125 -4.79 -11.55 3.56
CA ALA A 125 -6.22 -11.27 3.64
C ALA A 125 -6.95 -12.09 4.72
N LEU A 126 -6.56 -13.35 4.96
CA LEU A 126 -7.23 -14.25 5.90
C LEU A 126 -6.84 -14.03 7.37
N ARG A 127 -5.95 -13.11 7.69
CA ARG A 127 -5.61 -12.75 9.09
C ARG A 127 -6.64 -11.86 9.78
N PHE A 128 -7.82 -11.68 9.23
CA PHE A 128 -8.87 -10.82 9.78
C PHE A 128 -9.84 -11.52 10.75
N ASP A 129 -9.72 -12.83 10.97
CA ASP A 129 -10.59 -13.60 11.86
C ASP A 129 -9.83 -14.07 13.13
N ARG A 130 -9.35 -13.11 13.93
CA ARG A 130 -9.04 -13.34 15.35
C ARG A 130 -9.27 -12.09 16.17
#